data_bb49d441a5d57c611b3eb877e8068c9e
#
_entry.id   bb49d441a5d57c611b3eb877e8068c9e
#
_cell.length_a   1.000
_cell.length_b   1.000
_cell.length_c   1.000
_cell.angle_alpha   90.00
_cell.angle_beta   90.00
_cell.angle_gamma   90.00
#
_symmetry.space_group_name_H-M   'P 1'
#
loop_
_entity.id
_entity.type
_entity.pdbx_description
1 polymer ?
#
loop_
_entity_poly.entity_id
_entity_poly.type
_entity_poly.pdbx_seq_one_letter_code
_entity_poly.pdbx_strand_id
1 'polypeptide(L)'
;MRTPSVILAAALAALSLGIAACGGDDEKSSESAATPAATATEAPSGQIVSNPDNAAIALKIGSKNFTEQKVLGEIYAQGLKAAGYDTSTDLNLGDQDTALAALKGGQIDAYPEYTGTALTAFFKKDAADLPKDPQAAYEQTKELFAADGITAFPPTPFTSSNEVAVTQETAEKYGLKNISDLSKVADQLTLYGSPECRKRMDCLLGLEEIYGLKFKKFVPVDVAQRHEVLSSGRADVSIVFTTDPQITRNKEVLLEDDKGMFPPYNPTLLMKTETADKAGADLATTIEEIQKPLTDDAMQELDARVDLDKKEPAEVAKEYLQETGLVK
;
A
#
# COMPACT_ATOMS: atom_id res chain seq x y z
N MET A 1 -33.77 39.04 34.64
CA MET A 1 -33.47 40.47 34.56
C MET A 1 -32.62 40.73 33.33
N ARG A 2 -33.28 41.35 32.37
CA ARG A 2 -32.83 42.34 31.38
C ARG A 2 -31.60 42.05 30.52
N THR A 3 -31.89 41.75 29.26
CA THR A 3 -31.15 42.15 28.03
C THR A 3 -31.05 43.70 27.93
N PRO A 4 -30.19 44.29 27.09
CA PRO A 4 -30.64 44.47 25.70
C PRO A 4 -29.51 44.42 24.63
N SER A 5 -30.03 44.21 23.40
CA SER A 5 -29.49 44.37 22.06
C SER A 5 -29.23 45.83 21.66
N VAL A 6 -28.33 46.08 20.68
CA VAL A 6 -28.37 47.20 19.71
C VAL A 6 -27.51 46.78 18.54
N ILE A 7 -27.91 46.49 17.37
CA ILE A 7 -28.54 47.08 16.16
C ILE A 7 -27.71 48.23 15.51
N LEU A 8 -27.38 47.92 14.20
CA LEU A 8 -27.43 48.76 12.97
C LEU A 8 -26.24 49.74 12.71
N ALA A 9 -25.63 49.73 11.53
CA ALA A 9 -26.15 50.37 10.32
C ALA A 9 -25.25 50.17 9.11
N ALA A 10 -25.89 50.06 7.98
CA ALA A 10 -25.37 50.04 6.61
C ALA A 10 -25.11 51.47 6.11
N ALA A 11 -24.20 51.61 5.15
CA ALA A 11 -24.18 52.77 4.25
C ALA A 11 -23.73 52.39 2.83
N LEU A 12 -24.65 52.58 1.90
CA LEU A 12 -24.44 52.65 0.45
C LEU A 12 -23.97 54.07 0.04
N ALA A 13 -23.20 54.16 -1.03
CA ALA A 13 -23.23 55.28 -2.04
C ALA A 13 -22.31 54.86 -3.18
N ALA A 14 -22.73 54.55 -4.37
CA ALA A 14 -23.37 55.25 -5.47
C ALA A 14 -22.45 56.14 -6.32
N LEU A 15 -22.32 55.72 -7.57
CA LEU A 15 -22.26 56.40 -8.89
C LEU A 15 -21.37 57.62 -9.10
N SER A 16 -20.56 57.55 -10.21
CA SER A 16 -20.58 58.61 -11.22
C SER A 16 -20.08 58.12 -12.59
N LEU A 17 -20.92 58.31 -13.61
CA LEU A 17 -20.66 58.21 -15.04
C LEU A 17 -19.81 59.43 -15.51
N GLY A 18 -19.00 59.18 -16.52
CA GLY A 18 -18.39 60.25 -17.35
C GLY A 18 -18.15 59.77 -18.78
N ILE A 19 -18.96 60.31 -19.69
CA ILE A 19 -18.94 60.13 -21.15
C ILE A 19 -18.18 61.27 -21.81
N ALA A 20 -17.32 61.00 -22.80
CA ALA A 20 -17.09 61.79 -24.02
C ALA A 20 -15.95 61.13 -24.82
N ALA A 21 -16.08 60.66 -25.94
CA ALA A 21 -16.42 60.96 -27.34
C ALA A 21 -15.24 61.43 -28.19
N CYS A 22 -15.11 60.74 -29.33
CA CYS A 22 -14.54 61.09 -30.66
C CYS A 22 -13.03 60.99 -30.90
N GLY A 23 -12.67 60.06 -31.79
CA GLY A 23 -12.24 60.41 -33.18
C GLY A 23 -10.92 59.84 -33.61
N GLY A 24 -10.88 59.00 -34.67
CA GLY A 24 -9.79 58.99 -35.70
C GLY A 24 -8.95 57.73 -35.79
N ASP A 25 -9.35 56.93 -36.76
CA ASP A 25 -8.64 56.10 -37.74
C ASP A 25 -7.28 55.39 -37.47
N ASP A 26 -7.31 54.14 -37.89
CA ASP A 26 -6.29 53.28 -38.54
C ASP A 26 -5.02 52.86 -37.79
N GLU A 27 -4.90 51.65 -37.46
CA GLU A 27 -4.13 50.57 -38.12
C GLU A 27 -4.18 49.26 -37.30
N LYS A 28 -4.17 48.14 -38.04
CA LYS A 28 -4.17 46.78 -37.60
C LYS A 28 -2.97 46.40 -36.74
N SER A 29 -3.20 45.85 -35.57
CA SER A 29 -2.36 44.77 -35.05
C SER A 29 -3.21 43.86 -34.16
N SER A 30 -3.20 42.59 -34.49
CA SER A 30 -3.86 41.51 -33.84
C SER A 30 -3.22 41.26 -32.48
N GLU A 31 -3.92 41.57 -31.40
CA GLU A 31 -3.55 41.15 -30.07
C GLU A 31 -4.50 40.02 -29.63
N SER A 32 -3.92 38.85 -29.57
CA SER A 32 -4.56 37.60 -29.13
C SER A 32 -4.96 37.75 -27.67
N ALA A 33 -6.26 37.69 -27.40
CA ALA A 33 -6.80 37.60 -26.07
C ALA A 33 -6.34 36.28 -25.44
N ALA A 34 -5.55 36.37 -24.37
CA ALA A 34 -5.20 35.23 -23.53
C ALA A 34 -6.46 34.70 -22.82
N THR A 35 -6.91 33.57 -23.28
CA THR A 35 -7.89 32.75 -22.57
C THR A 35 -7.25 32.26 -21.27
N PRO A 36 -7.93 32.32 -20.10
CA PRO A 36 -7.37 31.73 -18.88
C PRO A 36 -7.15 30.23 -19.10
N ALA A 37 -5.92 29.78 -18.81
CA ALA A 37 -5.58 28.37 -18.83
C ALA A 37 -6.54 27.62 -17.95
N ALA A 38 -7.35 26.76 -18.54
CA ALA A 38 -8.08 25.75 -17.82
C ALA A 38 -7.08 24.88 -17.07
N THR A 39 -7.24 24.76 -15.77
CA THR A 39 -6.55 23.79 -14.93
C THR A 39 -6.72 22.44 -15.60
N ALA A 40 -5.64 21.89 -16.11
CA ALA A 40 -5.64 20.54 -16.64
C ALA A 40 -5.93 19.60 -15.47
N THR A 41 -7.17 19.13 -15.40
CA THR A 41 -7.48 17.92 -14.67
C THR A 41 -6.60 16.85 -15.28
N GLU A 42 -5.68 16.26 -14.50
CA GLU A 42 -4.90 15.11 -14.96
C GLU A 42 -5.88 14.07 -15.53
N ALA A 43 -5.65 13.70 -16.78
CA ALA A 43 -6.44 12.67 -17.44
C ALA A 43 -6.31 11.38 -16.60
N PRO A 44 -7.39 10.60 -16.42
CA PRO A 44 -7.32 9.33 -15.77
C PRO A 44 -6.21 8.48 -16.41
N SER A 45 -5.49 7.71 -15.59
CA SER A 45 -4.46 6.77 -16.05
C SER A 45 -4.92 6.07 -17.32
N GLY A 46 -4.06 6.00 -18.34
CA GLY A 46 -4.44 5.49 -19.66
C GLY A 46 -5.07 4.11 -19.55
N GLN A 47 -6.13 3.86 -20.32
CA GLN A 47 -6.76 2.55 -20.41
C GLN A 47 -5.73 1.53 -20.87
N ILE A 48 -5.68 0.34 -20.23
CA ILE A 48 -4.86 -0.78 -20.66
C ILE A 48 -5.29 -1.18 -22.06
N VAL A 49 -4.33 -1.19 -22.98
CA VAL A 49 -4.57 -1.57 -24.40
C VAL A 49 -4.17 -3.03 -24.58
N SER A 50 -5.10 -3.81 -25.10
CA SER A 50 -4.83 -5.22 -25.40
C SER A 50 -3.89 -5.36 -26.59
N ASN A 51 -2.80 -6.12 -26.41
CA ASN A 51 -1.90 -6.53 -27.50
C ASN A 51 -2.14 -8.00 -27.83
N PRO A 52 -2.62 -8.34 -29.06
CA PRO A 52 -2.89 -9.71 -29.45
C PRO A 52 -1.67 -10.64 -29.43
N ASP A 53 -0.46 -10.09 -29.57
CA ASP A 53 0.79 -10.86 -29.55
C ASP A 53 1.06 -11.47 -28.15
N ASN A 54 0.47 -10.88 -27.10
CA ASN A 54 0.56 -11.38 -25.72
C ASN A 54 -0.23 -12.68 -25.50
N ALA A 55 -1.18 -13.03 -26.35
CA ALA A 55 -2.09 -14.16 -26.16
C ALA A 55 -1.39 -15.54 -26.12
N ALA A 56 -0.18 -15.63 -26.66
CA ALA A 56 0.63 -16.85 -26.60
C ALA A 56 1.43 -16.99 -25.28
N ILE A 57 1.39 -15.99 -24.42
CA ILE A 57 2.18 -15.91 -23.17
C ILE A 57 1.26 -16.21 -22.00
N ALA A 58 1.45 -17.38 -21.39
CA ALA A 58 0.72 -17.78 -20.19
C ALA A 58 1.46 -17.27 -18.94
N LEU A 59 0.72 -16.64 -18.03
CA LEU A 59 1.24 -16.10 -16.76
C LEU A 59 0.34 -16.55 -15.61
N LYS A 60 0.89 -17.29 -14.67
CA LYS A 60 0.20 -17.69 -13.45
C LYS A 60 0.63 -16.79 -12.28
N ILE A 61 -0.30 -16.01 -11.75
CA ILE A 61 -0.06 -15.06 -10.68
C ILE A 61 -0.39 -15.70 -9.33
N GLY A 62 0.56 -15.68 -8.41
CA GLY A 62 0.40 -16.18 -7.05
C GLY A 62 0.12 -15.10 -6.03
N SER A 63 -0.13 -15.53 -4.78
CA SER A 63 -0.17 -14.63 -3.62
C SER A 63 0.20 -15.34 -2.31
N LYS A 64 0.61 -14.55 -1.32
CA LYS A 64 0.66 -14.98 0.07
C LYS A 64 -0.76 -15.14 0.67
N ASN A 65 -0.86 -15.56 1.93
CA ASN A 65 -2.08 -16.06 2.57
C ASN A 65 -2.93 -14.99 3.29
N PHE A 66 -2.87 -13.72 2.91
CA PHE A 66 -3.68 -12.66 3.52
C PHE A 66 -4.38 -11.79 2.46
N THR A 67 -5.35 -10.99 2.90
CA THR A 67 -6.31 -10.30 2.04
C THR A 67 -5.66 -9.44 0.98
N GLU A 68 -4.82 -8.48 1.36
CA GLU A 68 -4.14 -7.57 0.44
C GLU A 68 -3.38 -8.31 -0.67
N GLN A 69 -2.70 -9.40 -0.32
CA GLN A 69 -1.97 -10.20 -1.30
C GLN A 69 -2.89 -10.89 -2.32
N LYS A 70 -4.07 -11.36 -1.89
CA LYS A 70 -5.04 -11.98 -2.79
C LYS A 70 -5.67 -10.93 -3.72
N VAL A 71 -5.96 -9.74 -3.19
CA VAL A 71 -6.47 -8.62 -3.98
C VAL A 71 -5.44 -8.18 -5.01
N LEU A 72 -4.19 -7.98 -4.60
CA LEU A 72 -3.09 -7.63 -5.52
C LEU A 72 -2.87 -8.71 -6.58
N GLY A 73 -2.87 -9.99 -6.20
CA GLY A 73 -2.74 -11.11 -7.14
C GLY A 73 -3.82 -11.09 -8.22
N GLU A 74 -5.08 -10.85 -7.83
CA GLU A 74 -6.20 -10.70 -8.76
C GLU A 74 -6.09 -9.44 -9.63
N ILE A 75 -5.67 -8.30 -9.05
CA ILE A 75 -5.47 -7.05 -9.80
C ILE A 75 -4.44 -7.25 -10.91
N TYR A 76 -3.29 -7.85 -10.60
CA TYR A 76 -2.27 -8.13 -11.61
C TYR A 76 -2.77 -9.14 -12.66
N ALA A 77 -3.41 -10.23 -12.24
CA ALA A 77 -3.90 -11.24 -13.17
C ALA A 77 -4.93 -10.65 -14.14
N GLN A 78 -5.92 -9.90 -13.64
CA GLN A 78 -6.98 -9.32 -14.47
C GLN A 78 -6.47 -8.15 -15.32
N GLY A 79 -5.57 -7.31 -14.79
CA GLY A 79 -4.94 -6.22 -15.55
C GLY A 79 -4.07 -6.74 -16.70
N LEU A 80 -3.23 -7.75 -16.45
CA LEU A 80 -2.44 -8.40 -17.49
C LEU A 80 -3.31 -9.14 -18.51
N LYS A 81 -4.43 -9.74 -18.08
CA LYS A 81 -5.42 -10.31 -18.98
C LYS A 81 -6.01 -9.25 -19.91
N ALA A 82 -6.32 -8.07 -19.40
CA ALA A 82 -6.81 -6.96 -20.21
C ALA A 82 -5.76 -6.50 -21.25
N ALA A 83 -4.47 -6.62 -20.93
CA ALA A 83 -3.36 -6.35 -21.85
C ALA A 83 -3.13 -7.49 -22.89
N GLY A 84 -3.92 -8.59 -22.83
CA GLY A 84 -3.89 -9.66 -23.80
C GLY A 84 -3.16 -10.93 -23.37
N TYR A 85 -2.51 -10.97 -22.19
CA TYR A 85 -1.85 -12.18 -21.67
C TYR A 85 -2.86 -13.28 -21.32
N ASP A 86 -2.48 -14.55 -21.45
CA ASP A 86 -3.24 -15.68 -20.94
C ASP A 86 -2.96 -15.88 -19.44
N THR A 87 -3.78 -15.27 -18.59
CA THR A 87 -3.53 -15.25 -17.16
C THR A 87 -4.37 -16.23 -16.37
N SER A 88 -3.78 -16.79 -15.33
CA SER A 88 -4.47 -17.57 -14.28
C SER A 88 -3.93 -17.21 -12.90
N THR A 89 -4.62 -17.61 -11.84
CA THR A 89 -4.20 -17.37 -10.46
C THR A 89 -3.97 -18.67 -9.70
N ASP A 90 -3.01 -18.64 -8.76
CA ASP A 90 -2.80 -19.65 -7.72
C ASP A 90 -2.53 -18.92 -6.41
N LEU A 91 -3.62 -18.48 -5.76
CA LEU A 91 -3.56 -17.59 -4.61
C LEU A 91 -3.50 -18.37 -3.29
N ASN A 92 -3.17 -17.64 -2.20
CA ASN A 92 -3.16 -18.21 -0.85
C ASN A 92 -2.14 -19.35 -0.66
N LEU A 93 -0.96 -19.22 -1.25
CA LEU A 93 0.09 -20.25 -1.23
C LEU A 93 0.67 -20.51 0.18
N GLY A 94 0.65 -19.51 1.05
CA GLY A 94 1.22 -19.55 2.40
C GLY A 94 2.00 -18.28 2.74
N ASP A 95 3.02 -18.42 3.59
CA ASP A 95 3.90 -17.34 3.99
C ASP A 95 4.87 -16.90 2.86
N GLN A 96 5.73 -15.92 3.16
CA GLN A 96 6.70 -15.39 2.19
C GLN A 96 7.68 -16.46 1.69
N ASP A 97 8.10 -17.40 2.52
CA ASP A 97 9.06 -18.45 2.14
C ASP A 97 8.40 -19.43 1.16
N THR A 98 7.13 -19.77 1.40
CA THR A 98 6.33 -20.64 0.53
C THR A 98 6.07 -19.99 -0.83
N ALA A 99 5.69 -18.70 -0.87
CA ALA A 99 5.43 -17.99 -2.10
C ALA A 99 6.71 -17.82 -2.96
N LEU A 100 7.84 -17.47 -2.34
CA LEU A 100 9.13 -17.38 -3.05
C LEU A 100 9.57 -18.76 -3.58
N ALA A 101 9.38 -19.82 -2.81
CA ALA A 101 9.67 -21.18 -3.27
C ALA A 101 8.80 -21.59 -4.46
N ALA A 102 7.51 -21.24 -4.45
CA ALA A 102 6.59 -21.48 -5.57
C ALA A 102 7.03 -20.74 -6.84
N LEU A 103 7.49 -19.48 -6.73
CA LEU A 103 8.06 -18.73 -7.85
C LEU A 103 9.34 -19.39 -8.37
N LYS A 104 10.30 -19.67 -7.50
CA LYS A 104 11.58 -20.32 -7.88
C LYS A 104 11.34 -21.70 -8.48
N GLY A 105 10.40 -22.45 -7.96
CA GLY A 105 10.01 -23.78 -8.44
C GLY A 105 9.18 -23.78 -9.74
N GLY A 106 8.65 -22.64 -10.19
CA GLY A 106 7.83 -22.52 -11.40
C GLY A 106 6.40 -23.02 -11.21
N GLN A 107 5.90 -23.08 -9.97
CA GLN A 107 4.50 -23.31 -9.68
C GLN A 107 3.66 -22.07 -10.06
N ILE A 108 4.22 -20.89 -9.86
CA ILE A 108 3.71 -19.59 -10.29
C ILE A 108 4.77 -18.86 -11.11
N ASP A 109 4.36 -17.91 -11.95
CA ASP A 109 5.23 -17.08 -12.76
C ASP A 109 5.55 -15.74 -12.12
N ALA A 110 4.63 -15.20 -11.32
CA ALA A 110 4.80 -13.95 -10.59
C ALA A 110 3.97 -13.92 -9.30
N TYR A 111 4.39 -13.09 -8.34
CA TYR A 111 3.57 -12.72 -7.17
C TYR A 111 4.01 -11.37 -6.61
N PRO A 112 3.11 -10.61 -5.92
CA PRO A 112 3.49 -9.38 -5.24
C PRO A 112 4.29 -9.69 -3.97
N GLU A 113 5.45 -9.05 -3.79
CA GLU A 113 6.29 -9.12 -2.59
C GLU A 113 6.64 -7.72 -2.10
N TYR A 114 6.89 -7.55 -0.82
CA TYR A 114 7.20 -6.26 -0.21
C TYR A 114 8.71 -6.06 -0.07
N THR A 115 9.18 -4.86 -0.39
CA THR A 115 10.60 -4.51 -0.30
C THR A 115 11.17 -4.76 1.10
N GLY A 116 10.45 -4.36 2.15
CA GLY A 116 10.84 -4.59 3.54
C GLY A 116 10.93 -6.07 3.90
N THR A 117 9.95 -6.88 3.49
CA THR A 117 9.98 -8.34 3.69
C THR A 117 11.16 -8.96 2.96
N ALA A 118 11.43 -8.54 1.73
CA ALA A 118 12.57 -9.04 0.96
C ALA A 118 13.89 -8.81 1.72
N LEU A 119 14.11 -7.58 2.16
CA LEU A 119 15.36 -7.21 2.85
C LEU A 119 15.52 -7.93 4.20
N THR A 120 14.45 -8.01 4.99
CA THR A 120 14.50 -8.58 6.36
C THR A 120 14.39 -10.11 6.38
N ALA A 121 13.45 -10.68 5.61
CA ALA A 121 13.16 -12.12 5.69
C ALA A 121 14.03 -12.96 4.75
N PHE A 122 14.26 -12.53 3.50
CA PHE A 122 15.06 -13.33 2.55
C PHE A 122 16.55 -13.00 2.62
N PHE A 123 16.89 -11.71 2.56
CA PHE A 123 18.28 -11.28 2.48
C PHE A 123 18.92 -11.01 3.84
N LYS A 124 18.18 -11.16 4.94
CA LYS A 124 18.66 -11.09 6.33
C LYS A 124 19.51 -9.84 6.61
N LYS A 125 19.08 -8.69 6.07
CA LYS A 125 19.77 -7.43 6.32
C LYS A 125 19.62 -7.01 7.78
N ASP A 126 20.70 -6.51 8.36
CA ASP A 126 20.67 -5.95 9.70
C ASP A 126 19.85 -4.64 9.73
N ALA A 127 19.20 -4.35 10.85
CA ALA A 127 18.37 -3.15 10.98
C ALA A 127 19.11 -1.84 10.67
N ALA A 128 20.43 -1.78 10.98
CA ALA A 128 21.28 -0.63 10.68
C ALA A 128 21.52 -0.41 9.18
N ASP A 129 21.40 -1.47 8.37
CA ASP A 129 21.64 -1.46 6.92
C ASP A 129 20.34 -1.34 6.11
N LEU A 130 19.18 -1.26 6.79
CA LEU A 130 17.91 -1.12 6.13
C LEU A 130 17.70 0.31 5.62
N PRO A 131 17.45 0.51 4.32
CA PRO A 131 17.09 1.80 3.78
C PRO A 131 15.82 2.35 4.43
N LYS A 132 15.79 3.66 4.70
CA LYS A 132 14.59 4.35 5.18
C LYS A 132 13.81 5.05 4.06
N ASP A 133 14.47 5.26 2.94
CA ASP A 133 13.87 5.79 1.72
C ASP A 133 13.26 4.64 0.89
N PRO A 134 11.99 4.77 0.43
CA PRO A 134 11.33 3.72 -0.35
C PRO A 134 12.03 3.37 -1.66
N GLN A 135 12.57 4.37 -2.37
CA GLN A 135 13.29 4.13 -3.61
C GLN A 135 14.60 3.38 -3.36
N ALA A 136 15.35 3.75 -2.33
CA ALA A 136 16.57 3.05 -1.96
C ALA A 136 16.28 1.60 -1.52
N ALA A 137 15.18 1.35 -0.80
CA ALA A 137 14.74 0.01 -0.43
C ALA A 137 14.38 -0.84 -1.66
N TYR A 138 13.69 -0.24 -2.64
CA TYR A 138 13.39 -0.90 -3.90
C TYR A 138 14.65 -1.22 -4.71
N GLU A 139 15.55 -0.26 -4.92
CA GLU A 139 16.77 -0.50 -5.69
C GLU A 139 17.63 -1.60 -5.08
N GLN A 140 17.77 -1.63 -3.75
CA GLN A 140 18.48 -2.69 -3.05
C GLN A 140 17.78 -4.05 -3.21
N THR A 141 16.46 -4.09 -3.10
CA THR A 141 15.65 -5.31 -3.31
C THR A 141 15.79 -5.84 -4.72
N LYS A 142 15.71 -4.95 -5.72
CA LYS A 142 15.86 -5.26 -7.13
C LYS A 142 17.23 -5.85 -7.46
N GLU A 143 18.30 -5.23 -6.94
CA GLU A 143 19.67 -5.73 -7.14
C GLU A 143 19.86 -7.14 -6.56
N LEU A 144 19.37 -7.35 -5.34
CA LEU A 144 19.50 -8.64 -4.65
C LEU A 144 18.70 -9.75 -5.35
N PHE A 145 17.48 -9.47 -5.80
CA PHE A 145 16.71 -10.46 -6.56
C PHE A 145 17.26 -10.71 -7.97
N ALA A 146 17.81 -9.69 -8.62
CA ALA A 146 18.45 -9.86 -9.93
C ALA A 146 19.62 -10.86 -9.87
N ALA A 147 20.39 -10.88 -8.78
CA ALA A 147 21.44 -11.87 -8.55
C ALA A 147 20.88 -13.31 -8.46
N ASP A 148 19.62 -13.48 -8.06
CA ASP A 148 18.91 -14.76 -8.00
C ASP A 148 18.13 -15.08 -9.30
N GLY A 149 18.28 -14.29 -10.37
CA GLY A 149 17.56 -14.46 -11.63
C GLY A 149 16.05 -14.11 -11.53
N ILE A 150 15.70 -13.21 -10.61
CA ILE A 150 14.34 -12.71 -10.39
C ILE A 150 14.31 -11.21 -10.71
N THR A 151 13.35 -10.80 -11.53
CA THR A 151 13.06 -9.39 -11.82
C THR A 151 12.06 -8.88 -10.79
N ALA A 152 12.40 -7.80 -10.09
CA ALA A 152 11.48 -7.00 -9.31
C ALA A 152 11.05 -5.79 -10.15
N PHE A 153 9.78 -5.71 -10.51
CA PHE A 153 9.21 -4.60 -11.26
C PHE A 153 9.13 -3.33 -10.39
N PRO A 154 8.93 -2.12 -10.97
CA PRO A 154 8.75 -0.91 -10.19
C PRO A 154 7.75 -1.09 -9.06
N PRO A 155 7.96 -0.47 -7.87
CA PRO A 155 7.09 -0.68 -6.72
C PRO A 155 5.79 0.11 -6.87
N THR A 156 4.78 -0.31 -6.12
CA THR A 156 3.53 0.46 -6.00
C THR A 156 3.77 1.80 -5.31
N PRO A 157 2.89 2.81 -5.53
CA PRO A 157 2.94 4.07 -4.79
C PRO A 157 2.65 3.91 -3.29
N PHE A 158 1.87 2.90 -2.90
CA PHE A 158 1.51 2.67 -1.49
C PHE A 158 2.54 1.81 -0.76
N THR A 159 2.51 1.90 0.57
CA THR A 159 3.27 1.06 1.48
C THR A 159 2.34 0.31 2.44
N SER A 160 2.62 -0.96 2.71
CA SER A 160 1.91 -1.78 3.71
C SER A 160 2.90 -2.20 4.78
N SER A 161 3.20 -1.26 5.67
CA SER A 161 4.22 -1.43 6.71
C SER A 161 3.72 -2.32 7.85
N ASN A 162 4.63 -3.13 8.41
CA ASN A 162 4.38 -3.71 9.72
C ASN A 162 4.30 -2.62 10.77
N GLU A 163 3.39 -2.79 11.74
CA GLU A 163 3.22 -1.89 12.87
C GLU A 163 2.91 -2.66 14.15
N VAL A 164 3.22 -2.06 15.29
CA VAL A 164 2.87 -2.57 16.61
C VAL A 164 1.57 -1.94 17.06
N ALA A 165 0.52 -2.75 17.19
CA ALA A 165 -0.80 -2.29 17.61
C ALA A 165 -1.17 -2.79 19.02
N VAL A 166 -1.90 -1.96 19.74
CA VAL A 166 -2.54 -2.27 21.03
C VAL A 166 -3.99 -1.78 21.01
N THR A 167 -4.82 -2.27 21.94
CA THR A 167 -6.14 -1.67 22.14
C THR A 167 -6.03 -0.27 22.77
N GLN A 168 -7.04 0.57 22.57
CA GLN A 168 -7.10 1.88 23.22
C GLN A 168 -7.01 1.75 24.76
N GLU A 169 -7.71 0.76 25.34
CA GLU A 169 -7.64 0.48 26.78
C GLU A 169 -6.21 0.17 27.23
N THR A 170 -5.47 -0.66 26.49
CA THR A 170 -4.07 -1.00 26.81
C THR A 170 -3.17 0.22 26.70
N ALA A 171 -3.34 1.04 25.63
CA ALA A 171 -2.58 2.27 25.43
C ALA A 171 -2.79 3.27 26.58
N GLU A 172 -4.04 3.50 26.98
CA GLU A 172 -4.39 4.42 28.05
C GLU A 172 -3.91 3.91 29.43
N LYS A 173 -4.12 2.64 29.72
CA LYS A 173 -3.73 1.99 30.99
C LYS A 173 -2.24 2.12 31.29
N TYR A 174 -1.41 1.97 30.26
CA TYR A 174 0.05 1.98 30.42
C TYR A 174 0.72 3.24 29.87
N GLY A 175 -0.04 4.16 29.29
CA GLY A 175 0.46 5.41 28.71
C GLY A 175 1.36 5.20 27.52
N LEU A 176 1.01 4.21 26.66
CA LEU A 176 1.81 3.81 25.49
C LEU A 176 1.58 4.77 24.32
N LYS A 177 2.66 5.24 23.71
CA LYS A 177 2.66 6.03 22.47
C LYS A 177 3.68 5.51 21.47
N ASN A 178 4.84 5.11 21.98
CA ASN A 178 5.96 4.61 21.19
C ASN A 178 6.21 3.13 21.52
N ILE A 179 6.86 2.40 20.62
CA ILE A 179 7.28 1.02 20.88
C ILE A 179 8.21 0.94 22.09
N SER A 180 9.09 1.94 22.29
CA SER A 180 9.96 2.02 23.47
C SER A 180 9.23 2.07 24.80
N ASP A 181 7.97 2.58 24.84
CA ASP A 181 7.18 2.63 26.09
C ASP A 181 6.84 1.24 26.62
N LEU A 182 6.76 0.24 25.73
CA LEU A 182 6.53 -1.15 26.11
C LEU A 182 7.61 -1.71 27.06
N SER A 183 8.82 -1.12 27.06
CA SER A 183 9.92 -1.58 27.93
C SER A 183 9.58 -1.65 29.42
N LYS A 184 8.59 -0.89 29.87
CA LYS A 184 8.15 -0.84 31.26
C LYS A 184 7.14 -1.95 31.63
N VAL A 185 6.52 -2.59 30.63
CA VAL A 185 5.36 -3.45 30.85
C VAL A 185 5.33 -4.71 29.98
N ALA A 186 6.26 -4.89 29.04
CA ALA A 186 6.27 -6.01 28.09
C ALA A 186 6.25 -7.38 28.80
N ASP A 187 6.91 -7.49 29.97
CA ASP A 187 6.93 -8.73 30.78
C ASP A 187 5.56 -9.11 31.37
N GLN A 188 4.57 -8.24 31.28
CA GLN A 188 3.19 -8.47 31.69
C GLN A 188 2.28 -8.74 30.48
N LEU A 189 2.71 -8.40 29.26
CA LEU A 189 1.92 -8.39 28.05
C LEU A 189 2.18 -9.62 27.17
N THR A 190 1.13 -10.04 26.46
CA THR A 190 1.18 -11.10 25.46
C THR A 190 1.25 -10.47 24.08
N LEU A 191 2.28 -10.82 23.29
CA LEU A 191 2.42 -10.42 21.89
C LEU A 191 1.83 -11.49 20.97
N TYR A 192 1.06 -11.06 19.99
CA TYR A 192 0.68 -11.85 18.83
C TYR A 192 1.62 -11.59 17.66
N GLY A 193 1.89 -12.64 16.89
CA GLY A 193 2.56 -12.56 15.59
C GLY A 193 2.40 -13.87 14.83
N SER A 194 2.64 -13.87 13.52
CA SER A 194 2.71 -15.10 12.74
C SER A 194 3.86 -16.00 13.20
N PRO A 195 3.85 -17.30 12.92
CA PRO A 195 4.91 -18.21 13.40
C PRO A 195 6.32 -17.78 13.02
N GLU A 196 6.51 -17.22 11.80
CA GLU A 196 7.79 -16.72 11.28
C GLU A 196 8.28 -15.44 11.99
N CYS A 197 7.40 -14.71 12.67
CA CYS A 197 7.70 -13.51 13.45
C CYS A 197 8.86 -13.71 14.44
N ARG A 198 9.00 -14.92 14.98
CA ARG A 198 10.10 -15.29 15.90
C ARG A 198 11.51 -15.11 15.32
N LYS A 199 11.64 -15.12 14.00
CA LYS A 199 12.93 -15.11 13.30
C LYS A 199 13.15 -13.85 12.48
N ARG A 200 12.18 -12.92 12.51
CA ARG A 200 12.19 -11.72 11.68
C ARG A 200 12.62 -10.50 12.48
N MET A 201 13.56 -9.74 11.92
CA MET A 201 14.04 -8.47 12.49
C MET A 201 12.98 -7.37 12.47
N ASP A 202 11.98 -7.50 11.62
CA ASP A 202 10.81 -6.63 11.54
C ASP A 202 9.60 -7.18 12.31
N CYS A 203 9.86 -8.00 13.34
CA CYS A 203 8.83 -8.57 14.20
C CYS A 203 9.41 -8.88 15.60
N LEU A 204 9.09 -10.05 16.21
CA LEU A 204 9.52 -10.38 17.58
C LEU A 204 11.03 -10.26 17.78
N LEU A 205 11.83 -10.81 16.86
CA LEU A 205 13.29 -10.74 16.98
C LEU A 205 13.79 -9.30 17.08
N GLY A 206 13.29 -8.38 16.24
CA GLY A 206 13.67 -6.97 16.29
C GLY A 206 13.14 -6.26 17.54
N LEU A 207 11.93 -6.60 18.01
CA LEU A 207 11.42 -6.08 19.28
C LEU A 207 12.31 -6.50 20.46
N GLU A 208 12.89 -7.70 20.42
CA GLU A 208 13.83 -8.17 21.43
C GLU A 208 15.23 -7.53 21.27
N GLU A 209 15.79 -7.47 20.06
CA GLU A 209 17.16 -7.02 19.83
C GLU A 209 17.34 -5.50 19.77
N ILE A 210 16.40 -4.78 19.10
CA ILE A 210 16.47 -3.34 18.91
C ILE A 210 15.86 -2.58 20.11
N TYR A 211 14.69 -3.07 20.56
CA TYR A 211 13.94 -2.43 21.64
C TYR A 211 14.23 -3.01 23.02
N GLY A 212 14.84 -4.20 23.09
CA GLY A 212 15.15 -4.89 24.35
C GLY A 212 13.90 -5.45 25.04
N LEU A 213 12.80 -5.62 24.32
CA LEU A 213 11.52 -6.04 24.90
C LEU A 213 11.53 -7.54 25.21
N LYS A 214 10.96 -7.90 26.34
CA LYS A 214 10.74 -9.31 26.73
C LYS A 214 9.29 -9.48 27.10
N PHE A 215 8.50 -9.98 26.15
CA PHE A 215 7.08 -10.21 26.37
C PHE A 215 6.85 -11.40 27.31
N LYS A 216 5.81 -11.32 28.14
CA LYS A 216 5.36 -12.42 29.00
C LYS A 216 5.11 -13.70 28.21
N LYS A 217 4.54 -13.55 27.01
CA LYS A 217 4.18 -14.66 26.12
C LYS A 217 4.15 -14.17 24.68
N PHE A 218 4.63 -15.00 23.77
CA PHE A 218 4.38 -14.87 22.34
C PHE A 218 3.37 -15.93 21.90
N VAL A 219 2.30 -15.50 21.23
CA VAL A 219 1.24 -16.38 20.69
C VAL A 219 1.34 -16.42 19.18
N PRO A 220 1.82 -17.53 18.59
CA PRO A 220 1.80 -17.68 17.14
C PRO A 220 0.40 -18.05 16.68
N VAL A 221 -0.16 -17.32 15.76
CA VAL A 221 -1.43 -17.62 15.08
C VAL A 221 -1.36 -17.20 13.61
N ASP A 222 -2.38 -17.58 12.84
CA ASP A 222 -2.48 -17.16 11.43
C ASP A 222 -2.58 -15.64 11.29
N VAL A 223 -1.93 -15.08 10.28
CA VAL A 223 -1.89 -13.63 10.01
C VAL A 223 -3.30 -13.03 9.88
N ALA A 224 -4.26 -13.78 9.38
CA ALA A 224 -5.66 -13.33 9.27
C ALA A 224 -6.33 -13.06 10.63
N GLN A 225 -5.78 -13.57 11.73
CA GLN A 225 -6.35 -13.41 13.09
C GLN A 225 -5.75 -12.23 13.86
N ARG A 226 -4.84 -11.44 13.27
CA ARG A 226 -4.06 -10.39 13.96
C ARG A 226 -4.89 -9.33 14.70
N HIS A 227 -6.06 -9.01 14.21
CA HIS A 227 -7.00 -8.07 14.85
C HIS A 227 -7.95 -8.77 15.84
N GLU A 228 -8.38 -9.99 15.51
CA GLU A 228 -9.26 -10.76 16.38
C GLU A 228 -8.60 -11.07 17.72
N VAL A 229 -7.29 -11.34 17.75
CA VAL A 229 -6.58 -11.65 19.00
C VAL A 229 -6.50 -10.44 19.93
N LEU A 230 -6.41 -9.21 19.39
CA LEU A 230 -6.50 -7.98 20.18
C LEU A 230 -7.93 -7.78 20.71
N SER A 231 -8.92 -7.77 19.82
CA SER A 231 -10.31 -7.49 20.18
C SER A 231 -10.91 -8.51 21.12
N SER A 232 -10.44 -9.76 21.07
CA SER A 232 -10.86 -10.83 22.00
C SER A 232 -10.08 -10.90 23.32
N GLY A 233 -9.05 -10.05 23.48
CA GLY A 233 -8.19 -10.08 24.67
C GLY A 233 -7.26 -11.30 24.78
N ARG A 234 -7.07 -12.05 23.70
CA ARG A 234 -6.11 -13.17 23.65
C ARG A 234 -4.66 -12.70 23.60
N ALA A 235 -4.43 -11.51 23.06
CA ALA A 235 -3.15 -10.81 23.06
C ALA A 235 -3.34 -9.36 23.45
N ASP A 236 -2.33 -8.75 24.09
CA ASP A 236 -2.32 -7.35 24.48
C ASP A 236 -1.68 -6.47 23.40
N VAL A 237 -0.80 -7.07 22.61
CA VAL A 237 -0.01 -6.44 21.53
C VAL A 237 -0.07 -7.32 20.29
N SER A 238 -0.25 -6.72 19.12
CA SER A 238 -0.28 -7.43 17.83
C SER A 238 0.59 -6.72 16.80
N ILE A 239 1.15 -7.49 15.89
CA ILE A 239 1.72 -6.95 14.66
C ILE A 239 0.59 -6.88 13.63
N VAL A 240 0.38 -5.69 13.10
CA VAL A 240 -0.65 -5.37 12.09
C VAL A 240 0.01 -4.72 10.86
N PHE A 241 -0.77 -4.44 9.82
CA PHE A 241 -0.29 -3.75 8.63
C PHE A 241 -0.99 -2.39 8.50
N THR A 242 -0.27 -1.36 8.05
CA THR A 242 -0.82 0.02 7.96
C THR A 242 -2.05 0.14 7.08
N THR A 243 -2.23 -0.76 6.13
CA THR A 243 -3.38 -0.84 5.22
C THR A 243 -4.58 -1.58 5.81
N ASP A 244 -4.47 -2.16 7.01
CA ASP A 244 -5.56 -2.93 7.63
C ASP A 244 -6.76 -2.04 8.02
N PRO A 245 -7.94 -2.22 7.44
CA PRO A 245 -9.13 -1.40 7.75
C PRO A 245 -9.66 -1.64 9.17
N GLN A 246 -9.27 -2.76 9.79
CA GLN A 246 -9.65 -3.09 11.17
C GLN A 246 -9.04 -2.11 12.19
N ILE A 247 -7.90 -1.49 11.90
CA ILE A 247 -7.26 -0.49 12.77
C ILE A 247 -8.25 0.61 13.11
N THR A 248 -8.84 1.22 12.08
CA THR A 248 -9.85 2.28 12.25
C THR A 248 -11.14 1.74 12.86
N ARG A 249 -11.64 0.59 12.37
CA ARG A 249 -12.88 -0.01 12.84
C ARG A 249 -12.84 -0.38 14.32
N ASN A 250 -11.73 -0.97 14.77
CA ASN A 250 -11.57 -1.43 16.15
C ASN A 250 -10.99 -0.34 17.06
N LYS A 251 -10.62 0.83 16.51
CA LYS A 251 -9.92 1.92 17.24
C LYS A 251 -8.63 1.41 17.88
N GLU A 252 -7.86 0.65 17.12
CA GLU A 252 -6.55 0.19 17.54
C GLU A 252 -5.56 1.35 17.55
N VAL A 253 -4.64 1.34 18.49
CA VAL A 253 -3.58 2.36 18.62
C VAL A 253 -2.30 1.77 18.07
N LEU A 254 -1.76 2.38 17.01
CA LEU A 254 -0.44 2.08 16.51
C LEU A 254 0.60 2.79 17.36
N LEU A 255 1.63 2.06 17.78
CA LEU A 255 2.75 2.63 18.54
C LEU A 255 3.83 3.09 17.57
N GLU A 256 4.30 4.35 17.74
CA GLU A 256 5.34 4.92 16.90
C GLU A 256 6.64 4.10 16.98
N ASP A 257 7.21 3.75 15.83
CA ASP A 257 8.52 3.09 15.71
C ASP A 257 9.65 4.09 15.91
N ASP A 258 9.87 4.51 17.16
CA ASP A 258 10.83 5.55 17.57
C ASP A 258 12.31 5.16 17.44
N LYS A 259 12.60 3.88 17.10
CA LYS A 259 13.95 3.42 16.78
C LYS A 259 14.12 3.02 15.31
N GLY A 260 13.06 3.10 14.52
CA GLY A 260 13.09 2.81 13.08
C GLY A 260 13.40 1.35 12.77
N MET A 261 12.72 0.42 13.42
CA MET A 261 12.86 -1.01 13.18
C MET A 261 12.28 -1.41 11.82
N PHE A 262 11.21 -0.73 11.39
CA PHE A 262 10.51 -1.06 10.15
C PHE A 262 11.11 -0.32 8.94
N PRO A 263 11.51 -1.05 7.88
CA PRO A 263 11.84 -0.45 6.59
C PRO A 263 10.58 -0.09 5.80
N PRO A 264 10.68 0.58 4.65
CA PRO A 264 9.58 0.72 3.70
C PRO A 264 9.11 -0.63 3.16
N TYR A 265 7.79 -0.79 2.96
CA TYR A 265 7.14 -2.03 2.48
C TYR A 265 6.29 -1.79 1.22
N ASN A 266 6.87 -1.14 0.22
CA ASN A 266 6.17 -0.98 -1.05
C ASN A 266 6.11 -2.33 -1.79
N PRO A 267 4.93 -2.81 -2.19
CA PRO A 267 4.82 -4.00 -3.02
C PRO A 267 5.50 -3.82 -4.37
N THR A 268 6.21 -4.86 -4.79
CA THR A 268 6.76 -5.01 -6.14
C THR A 268 6.33 -6.37 -6.70
N LEU A 269 5.99 -6.44 -7.98
CA LEU A 269 5.71 -7.73 -8.61
C LEU A 269 7.04 -8.42 -8.89
N LEU A 270 7.23 -9.62 -8.34
CA LEU A 270 8.37 -10.48 -8.61
C LEU A 270 8.03 -11.47 -9.71
N MET A 271 8.96 -11.66 -10.66
CA MET A 271 8.84 -12.63 -11.74
C MET A 271 10.23 -13.22 -12.04
N LYS A 272 10.32 -14.48 -12.49
CA LYS A 272 11.58 -14.97 -13.03
C LYS A 272 12.03 -14.11 -14.21
N THR A 273 13.30 -13.72 -14.27
CA THR A 273 13.82 -12.87 -15.35
C THR A 273 13.58 -13.50 -16.72
N GLU A 274 13.77 -14.81 -16.84
CA GLU A 274 13.47 -15.54 -18.09
C GLU A 274 11.99 -15.40 -18.53
N THR A 275 11.06 -15.40 -17.57
CA THR A 275 9.63 -15.21 -17.86
C THR A 275 9.34 -13.76 -18.25
N ALA A 276 9.94 -12.79 -17.54
CA ALA A 276 9.80 -11.37 -17.83
C ALA A 276 10.32 -11.03 -19.24
N ASP A 277 11.48 -11.58 -19.62
CA ASP A 277 12.07 -11.39 -20.95
C ASP A 277 11.18 -11.96 -22.05
N LYS A 278 10.57 -13.12 -21.81
CA LYS A 278 9.61 -13.74 -22.76
C LYS A 278 8.30 -12.97 -22.89
N ALA A 279 7.86 -12.35 -21.80
CA ALA A 279 6.62 -11.57 -21.77
C ALA A 279 6.69 -10.23 -22.54
N GLY A 280 7.91 -9.82 -22.92
CA GLY A 280 8.12 -8.69 -23.83
C GLY A 280 8.18 -7.32 -23.13
N ALA A 281 8.49 -6.30 -23.94
CA ALA A 281 8.78 -4.96 -23.45
C ALA A 281 7.57 -4.25 -22.82
N ASP A 282 6.35 -4.58 -23.25
CA ASP A 282 5.12 -3.93 -22.80
C ASP A 282 4.72 -4.33 -21.38
N LEU A 283 5.29 -5.45 -20.87
CA LEU A 283 4.93 -5.98 -19.54
C LEU A 283 5.19 -4.96 -18.42
N ALA A 284 6.36 -4.35 -18.40
CA ALA A 284 6.75 -3.40 -17.34
C ALA A 284 5.81 -2.18 -17.35
N THR A 285 5.55 -1.60 -18.51
CA THR A 285 4.64 -0.47 -18.67
C THR A 285 3.21 -0.82 -18.23
N THR A 286 2.74 -2.02 -18.59
CA THR A 286 1.41 -2.49 -18.17
C THR A 286 1.33 -2.64 -16.65
N ILE A 287 2.37 -3.20 -16.01
CA ILE A 287 2.43 -3.31 -14.54
C ILE A 287 2.40 -1.93 -13.89
N GLU A 288 3.17 -0.97 -14.39
CA GLU A 288 3.16 0.42 -13.87
C GLU A 288 1.79 1.08 -14.01
N GLU A 289 1.11 0.90 -15.15
CA GLU A 289 -0.25 1.40 -15.36
C GLU A 289 -1.24 0.80 -14.35
N ILE A 290 -1.17 -0.52 -14.12
CA ILE A 290 -1.99 -1.22 -13.12
C ILE A 290 -1.76 -0.67 -11.72
N GLN A 291 -0.52 -0.37 -11.36
CA GLN A 291 -0.12 0.07 -10.03
C GLN A 291 -0.40 1.55 -9.75
N LYS A 292 -0.37 2.40 -10.77
CA LYS A 292 -0.41 3.86 -10.61
C LYS A 292 -1.56 4.37 -9.73
N PRO A 293 -2.79 3.84 -9.80
CA PRO A 293 -3.89 4.27 -8.91
C PRO A 293 -3.86 3.65 -7.51
N LEU A 294 -2.95 2.68 -7.22
CA LEU A 294 -2.86 2.03 -5.92
C LEU A 294 -2.16 2.96 -4.91
N THR A 295 -2.92 3.85 -4.29
CA THR A 295 -2.48 4.67 -3.15
C THR A 295 -2.74 3.94 -1.83
N ASP A 296 -2.21 4.46 -0.69
CA ASP A 296 -2.49 3.91 0.64
C ASP A 296 -4.00 3.88 0.91
N ASP A 297 -4.71 4.98 0.64
CA ASP A 297 -6.17 5.06 0.81
C ASP A 297 -6.93 4.07 -0.09
N ALA A 298 -6.49 3.92 -1.35
CA ALA A 298 -7.10 2.98 -2.28
C ALA A 298 -6.92 1.55 -1.79
N MET A 299 -5.73 1.16 -1.34
CA MET A 299 -5.49 -0.20 -0.88
C MET A 299 -6.25 -0.51 0.40
N GLN A 300 -6.31 0.43 1.34
CA GLN A 300 -7.11 0.29 2.57
C GLN A 300 -8.60 0.10 2.25
N GLU A 301 -9.14 0.82 1.27
CA GLU A 301 -10.52 0.66 0.82
C GLU A 301 -10.76 -0.71 0.16
N LEU A 302 -9.82 -1.17 -0.68
CA LEU A 302 -9.93 -2.49 -1.33
C LEU A 302 -9.90 -3.63 -0.29
N ASP A 303 -9.03 -3.53 0.71
CA ASP A 303 -8.99 -4.49 1.81
C ASP A 303 -10.27 -4.44 2.65
N ALA A 304 -10.85 -3.25 2.85
CA ALA A 304 -12.12 -3.11 3.55
C ALA A 304 -13.26 -3.82 2.82
N ARG A 305 -13.33 -3.73 1.50
CA ARG A 305 -14.35 -4.44 0.69
C ARG A 305 -14.29 -5.96 0.90
N VAL A 306 -13.08 -6.53 1.06
CA VAL A 306 -12.93 -7.96 1.34
C VAL A 306 -13.15 -8.28 2.81
N ASP A 307 -12.43 -7.59 3.70
CA ASP A 307 -12.38 -7.96 5.12
C ASP A 307 -13.64 -7.55 5.89
N LEU A 308 -14.26 -6.42 5.53
CA LEU A 308 -15.43 -5.91 6.23
C LEU A 308 -16.72 -6.21 5.48
N ASP A 309 -16.76 -5.98 4.16
CA ASP A 309 -17.97 -6.16 3.33
C ASP A 309 -18.12 -7.58 2.81
N LYS A 310 -17.08 -8.42 2.99
CA LYS A 310 -17.07 -9.85 2.61
C LYS A 310 -17.20 -10.13 1.12
N LYS A 311 -16.72 -9.19 0.29
CA LYS A 311 -16.58 -9.42 -1.15
C LYS A 311 -15.42 -10.38 -1.45
N GLU A 312 -15.51 -11.06 -2.59
CA GLU A 312 -14.42 -11.89 -3.07
C GLU A 312 -13.28 -11.03 -3.65
N PRO A 313 -12.00 -11.38 -3.42
CA PRO A 313 -10.86 -10.62 -3.97
C PRO A 313 -10.93 -10.39 -5.49
N ALA A 314 -11.40 -11.37 -6.24
CA ALA A 314 -11.56 -11.26 -7.70
C ALA A 314 -12.61 -10.21 -8.12
N GLU A 315 -13.69 -10.06 -7.35
CA GLU A 315 -14.71 -9.03 -7.56
C GLU A 315 -14.13 -7.64 -7.25
N VAL A 316 -13.44 -7.50 -6.11
CA VAL A 316 -12.80 -6.24 -5.70
C VAL A 316 -11.74 -5.80 -6.73
N ALA A 317 -10.92 -6.71 -7.22
CA ALA A 317 -9.93 -6.42 -8.27
C ALA A 317 -10.59 -5.93 -9.57
N LYS A 318 -11.70 -6.56 -9.97
CA LYS A 318 -12.46 -6.14 -11.14
C LYS A 318 -13.04 -4.74 -10.96
N GLU A 319 -13.66 -4.47 -9.81
CA GLU A 319 -14.19 -3.13 -9.48
C GLU A 319 -13.09 -2.09 -9.54
N TYR A 320 -11.94 -2.35 -8.91
CA TYR A 320 -10.78 -1.45 -8.95
C TYR A 320 -10.37 -1.09 -10.38
N LEU A 321 -10.17 -2.10 -11.24
CA LEU A 321 -9.74 -1.87 -12.63
C LEU A 321 -10.78 -1.07 -13.44
N GLN A 322 -12.07 -1.23 -13.15
CA GLN A 322 -13.15 -0.49 -13.80
C GLN A 322 -13.28 0.94 -13.25
N GLU A 323 -13.27 1.12 -11.93
CA GLU A 323 -13.41 2.42 -11.25
C GLU A 323 -12.24 3.36 -11.59
N THR A 324 -11.04 2.80 -11.75
CA THR A 324 -9.85 3.56 -12.16
C THR A 324 -9.78 3.81 -13.68
N GLY A 325 -10.71 3.24 -14.47
CA GLY A 325 -10.73 3.40 -15.93
C GLY A 325 -9.65 2.61 -16.67
N LEU A 326 -8.93 1.73 -15.98
CA LEU A 326 -7.91 0.86 -16.59
C LEU A 326 -8.54 -0.19 -17.52
N VAL A 327 -9.74 -0.66 -17.19
CA VAL A 327 -10.53 -1.60 -17.96
C VAL A 327 -11.95 -1.07 -18.13
N LYS A 328 -12.60 -1.39 -19.27
CA LYS A 328 -14.00 -1.00 -19.57
C LYS A 328 -15.00 -1.88 -18.86
#